data_6a810f165b39f1e13e835bf1595fb437
#
_entry.id   6a810f165b39f1e13e835bf1595fb437
#
_cell.length_a   1.000
_cell.length_b   1.000
_cell.length_c   1.000
_cell.angle_alpha   90.00
_cell.angle_beta   90.00
_cell.angle_gamma   90.00
#
_symmetry.space_group_name_H-M   'P 1'
#
loop_
_entity.id
_entity.type
_entity.pdbx_description
1 polymer ?
#
loop_
_entity_poly.entity_id
_entity_poly.type
_entity_poly.pdbx_seq_one_letter_code
_entity_poly.pdbx_strand_id
1 'polypeptide(L)'
;MARSMTQPEAKPWINAIHAYTPGKAKSDDGRVLIKLSANENPLGCSEQATAALVEARATLARYPDPASNALREALGKAYGLEADQIVCGT
;
A
#
# COMPACT_ATOMS: atom_id res chain seq x y z
N MET A 1 -17.15 -44.23 11.33
CA MET A 1 -18.00 -43.02 11.13
C MET A 1 -17.10 -41.88 10.69
N ALA A 2 -17.23 -41.45 9.45
CA ALA A 2 -16.52 -40.28 8.99
C ALA A 2 -17.10 -39.03 9.68
N ARG A 3 -16.29 -38.27 10.42
CA ARG A 3 -16.66 -36.94 10.90
C ARG A 3 -16.89 -36.08 9.65
N SER A 4 -18.11 -35.65 9.42
CA SER A 4 -18.42 -34.58 8.48
C SER A 4 -17.62 -33.35 8.93
N MET A 5 -16.54 -33.06 8.24
CA MET A 5 -15.81 -31.80 8.42
C MET A 5 -16.68 -30.73 7.76
N THR A 6 -17.50 -30.06 8.57
CA THR A 6 -18.17 -28.84 8.12
C THR A 6 -17.09 -27.84 7.72
N GLN A 7 -17.12 -27.43 6.46
CA GLN A 7 -16.21 -26.38 5.99
C GLN A 7 -16.44 -25.11 6.84
N PRO A 8 -15.36 -24.38 7.18
CA PRO A 8 -15.54 -23.12 7.89
C PRO A 8 -16.36 -22.16 7.04
N GLU A 9 -17.42 -21.63 7.62
CA GLU A 9 -18.34 -20.69 6.98
C GLU A 9 -18.10 -19.28 7.54
N ALA A 10 -18.03 -18.30 6.64
CA ALA A 10 -17.88 -16.91 7.05
C ALA A 10 -19.18 -16.41 7.70
N LYS A 11 -19.05 -15.57 8.73
CA LYS A 11 -20.21 -14.97 9.40
C LYS A 11 -21.01 -14.09 8.42
N PRO A 12 -22.35 -13.99 8.56
CA PRO A 12 -23.21 -13.29 7.61
C PRO A 12 -22.79 -11.86 7.30
N TRP A 13 -22.33 -11.12 8.31
CA TRP A 13 -21.86 -9.74 8.12
C TRP A 13 -20.55 -9.64 7.31
N ILE A 14 -19.72 -10.69 7.32
CA ILE A 14 -18.53 -10.76 6.45
C ILE A 14 -18.95 -10.96 4.99
N ASN A 15 -19.92 -11.85 4.76
CA ASN A 15 -20.47 -12.09 3.42
C ASN A 15 -21.23 -10.88 2.86
N ALA A 16 -21.68 -9.97 3.71
CA ALA A 16 -22.35 -8.73 3.30
C ALA A 16 -21.38 -7.61 2.85
N ILE A 17 -20.07 -7.78 3.07
CA ILE A 17 -19.06 -6.80 2.63
C ILE A 17 -18.90 -6.90 1.11
N HIS A 18 -19.18 -5.81 0.40
CA HIS A 18 -18.94 -5.72 -1.02
C HIS A 18 -17.45 -5.59 -1.31
N ALA A 19 -16.95 -6.35 -2.30
CA ALA A 19 -15.58 -6.22 -2.77
C ALA A 19 -15.34 -4.79 -3.33
N TYR A 20 -14.17 -4.23 -3.04
CA TYR A 20 -13.77 -2.97 -3.63
C TYR A 20 -13.63 -3.11 -5.15
N THR A 21 -14.29 -2.23 -5.89
CA THR A 21 -14.19 -2.19 -7.35
C THR A 21 -13.35 -0.96 -7.73
N PRO A 22 -12.12 -1.15 -8.24
CA PRO A 22 -11.29 -0.04 -8.68
C PRO A 22 -11.88 0.65 -9.92
N GLY A 23 -11.56 1.92 -10.11
CA GLY A 23 -11.92 2.65 -11.32
C GLY A 23 -11.32 2.00 -12.58
N LYS A 24 -12.06 2.02 -13.69
CA LYS A 24 -11.62 1.44 -14.96
C LYS A 24 -10.48 2.26 -15.57
N ALA A 25 -9.44 1.58 -16.05
CA ALA A 25 -8.36 2.17 -16.85
C ALA A 25 -8.59 2.02 -18.37
N LYS A 26 -9.51 1.14 -18.76
CA LYS A 26 -9.92 0.90 -20.16
C LYS A 26 -11.43 0.86 -20.26
N SER A 27 -11.97 1.36 -21.36
CA SER A 27 -13.39 1.18 -21.72
C SER A 27 -13.67 -0.26 -22.15
N ASP A 28 -14.95 -0.62 -22.22
CA ASP A 28 -15.36 -1.98 -22.59
C ASP A 28 -14.97 -2.34 -24.05
N ASP A 29 -14.75 -1.34 -24.90
CA ASP A 29 -14.23 -1.47 -26.28
C ASP A 29 -12.69 -1.42 -26.36
N GLY A 30 -11.98 -1.43 -25.21
CA GLY A 30 -10.53 -1.52 -25.13
C GLY A 30 -9.75 -0.21 -25.24
N ARG A 31 -10.42 0.94 -25.39
CA ARG A 31 -9.74 2.25 -25.42
C ARG A 31 -9.17 2.59 -24.04
N VAL A 32 -7.98 3.17 -24.05
CA VAL A 32 -7.36 3.69 -22.82
C VAL A 32 -8.12 4.96 -22.39
N LEU A 33 -8.55 4.96 -21.13
CA LEU A 33 -9.23 6.09 -20.52
C LEU A 33 -8.25 6.96 -19.74
N ILE A 34 -8.52 8.26 -19.70
CA ILE A 34 -7.86 9.15 -18.74
C ILE A 34 -8.49 8.89 -17.38
N LYS A 35 -7.71 8.27 -16.48
CA LYS A 35 -8.19 7.89 -15.16
C LYS A 35 -8.11 9.06 -14.20
N LEU A 36 -9.25 9.59 -13.80
CA LEU A 36 -9.38 10.68 -12.83
C LEU A 36 -9.94 10.21 -11.46
N SER A 37 -10.13 8.88 -11.31
CA SER A 37 -10.76 8.27 -10.14
C SER A 37 -9.77 7.80 -9.07
N ALA A 38 -8.49 8.04 -9.24
CA ALA A 38 -7.44 7.65 -8.30
C ALA A 38 -6.57 8.86 -7.94
N ASN A 39 -5.99 8.80 -6.73
CA ASN A 39 -5.06 9.82 -6.25
C ASN A 39 -3.67 9.57 -6.87
N GLU A 40 -3.51 9.98 -8.12
CA GLU A 40 -2.26 9.90 -8.85
C GLU A 40 -1.66 11.29 -9.03
N ASN A 41 -0.33 11.39 -8.97
CA ASN A 41 0.36 12.64 -9.29
C ASN A 41 0.78 12.61 -10.77
N PRO A 42 0.16 13.39 -11.66
CA PRO A 42 0.48 13.40 -13.08
C PRO A 42 1.90 13.93 -13.38
N LEU A 43 2.51 14.63 -12.43
CA LEU A 43 3.90 15.11 -12.54
C LEU A 43 4.93 14.02 -12.17
N GLY A 44 4.47 12.85 -11.69
CA GLY A 44 5.32 11.75 -11.25
C GLY A 44 5.91 11.95 -9.84
N CYS A 45 7.02 11.29 -9.57
CA CYS A 45 7.76 11.43 -8.31
C CYS A 45 9.12 12.08 -8.54
N SER A 46 9.78 12.51 -7.46
CA SER A 46 11.11 13.12 -7.57
C SER A 46 12.16 12.11 -8.06
N GLU A 47 13.15 12.61 -8.79
CA GLU A 47 14.28 11.79 -9.25
C GLU A 47 15.06 11.17 -8.07
N GLN A 48 15.18 11.89 -6.96
CA GLN A 48 15.81 11.39 -5.74
C GLN A 48 15.05 10.23 -5.13
N ALA A 49 13.71 10.28 -5.08
CA ALA A 49 12.89 9.18 -4.60
C ALA A 49 13.02 7.94 -5.49
N THR A 50 13.07 8.13 -6.81
CA THR A 50 13.27 7.05 -7.77
C THR A 50 14.68 6.43 -7.62
N ALA A 51 15.72 7.23 -7.45
CA ALA A 51 17.07 6.74 -7.20
C ALA A 51 17.17 5.94 -5.90
N ALA A 52 16.58 6.42 -4.82
CA ALA A 52 16.54 5.72 -3.54
C ALA A 52 15.83 4.35 -3.65
N LEU A 53 14.75 4.26 -4.43
CA LEU A 53 14.07 2.99 -4.70
C LEU A 53 14.98 2.00 -5.44
N VAL A 54 15.73 2.48 -6.42
CA VAL A 54 16.68 1.64 -7.17
C VAL A 54 17.81 1.12 -6.27
N GLU A 55 18.33 1.94 -5.37
CA GLU A 55 19.33 1.54 -4.39
C GLU A 55 18.78 0.51 -3.39
N ALA A 56 17.56 0.71 -2.92
CA ALA A 56 16.90 -0.17 -1.96
C ALA A 56 16.77 -1.61 -2.45
N ARG A 57 16.77 -1.86 -3.77
CA ARG A 57 16.72 -3.22 -4.34
C ARG A 57 17.82 -4.14 -3.82
N ALA A 58 18.97 -3.60 -3.46
CA ALA A 58 20.10 -4.38 -2.93
C ALA A 58 19.82 -5.00 -1.56
N THR A 59 18.83 -4.50 -0.84
CA THR A 59 18.46 -4.94 0.52
C THR A 59 17.10 -5.63 0.61
N LEU A 60 16.44 -5.89 -0.52
CA LEU A 60 15.09 -6.49 -0.55
C LEU A 60 15.00 -7.88 0.11
N ALA A 61 16.11 -8.62 0.16
CA ALA A 61 16.16 -9.93 0.81
C ALA A 61 16.22 -9.85 2.35
N ARG A 62 16.40 -8.66 2.91
CA ARG A 62 16.48 -8.43 4.35
C ARG A 62 15.12 -8.06 4.93
N TYR A 63 14.92 -8.42 6.19
CA TYR A 63 13.75 -7.93 6.92
C TYR A 63 13.76 -6.41 7.04
N PRO A 64 12.61 -5.74 6.86
CA PRO A 64 12.51 -4.32 7.12
C PRO A 64 12.63 -4.02 8.62
N ASP A 65 13.01 -2.79 8.96
CA ASP A 65 12.96 -2.31 10.34
C ASP A 65 11.50 -2.17 10.80
N PRO A 66 11.02 -2.98 11.76
CA PRO A 66 9.64 -2.93 12.22
C PRO A 66 9.26 -1.61 12.90
N ALA A 67 10.23 -0.87 13.39
CA ALA A 67 10.02 0.43 14.02
C ALA A 67 10.08 1.60 13.03
N SER A 68 10.46 1.36 11.77
CA SER A 68 10.59 2.39 10.73
C SER A 68 11.46 3.58 11.17
N ASN A 69 12.56 3.32 11.89
CA ASN A 69 13.37 4.38 12.51
C ASN A 69 13.89 5.39 11.48
N ALA A 70 14.46 4.93 10.38
CA ALA A 70 14.99 5.81 9.32
C ALA A 70 13.91 6.73 8.74
N LEU A 71 12.68 6.22 8.54
CA LEU A 71 11.56 7.02 8.05
C LEU A 71 11.12 8.06 9.09
N ARG A 72 11.00 7.65 10.36
CA ARG A 72 10.61 8.55 11.47
C ARG A 72 11.61 9.67 11.66
N GLU A 73 12.89 9.37 11.63
CA GLU A 73 13.96 10.38 11.72
C GLU A 73 13.95 11.34 10.54
N ALA A 74 13.77 10.84 9.31
CA ALA A 74 13.68 11.68 8.12
C ALA A 74 12.45 12.59 8.13
N LEU A 75 11.29 12.08 8.55
CA LEU A 75 10.06 12.87 8.72
C LEU A 75 10.21 13.90 9.83
N GLY A 76 10.80 13.53 10.96
CA GLY A 76 11.08 14.44 12.07
C GLY A 76 11.94 15.61 11.63
N LYS A 77 13.01 15.33 10.89
CA LYS A 77 13.89 16.36 10.34
C LYS A 77 13.18 17.26 9.33
N ALA A 78 12.33 16.69 8.46
CA ALA A 78 11.62 17.46 7.43
C ALA A 78 10.54 18.38 8.02
N TYR A 79 9.88 17.97 9.09
CA TYR A 79 8.73 18.68 9.66
C TYR A 79 9.00 19.32 11.03
N GLY A 80 10.22 19.24 11.56
CA GLY A 80 10.57 19.82 12.86
C GLY A 80 9.93 19.10 14.05
N LEU A 81 9.80 17.76 13.95
CA LEU A 81 9.22 16.88 14.98
C LEU A 81 10.29 15.96 15.54
N GLU A 82 10.10 15.50 16.76
CA GLU A 82 10.91 14.42 17.31
C GLU A 82 10.43 13.06 16.74
N ALA A 83 11.35 12.14 16.50
CA ALA A 83 11.04 10.84 15.91
C ALA A 83 10.07 10.01 16.78
N ASP A 84 10.05 10.22 18.09
CA ASP A 84 9.14 9.57 19.04
C ASP A 84 7.70 10.10 18.99
N GLN A 85 7.48 11.25 18.34
CA GLN A 85 6.16 11.81 18.09
C GLN A 85 5.50 11.23 16.81
N ILE A 86 6.21 10.36 16.08
CA ILE A 86 5.77 9.80 14.78
C ILE A 86 5.49 8.32 14.93
N VAL A 87 4.30 7.92 14.52
CA VAL A 87 3.88 6.52 14.43
C VAL A 87 3.68 6.15 12.97
N CYS A 88 4.34 5.08 12.53
CA CYS A 88 4.14 4.51 11.21
C CYS A 88 3.20 3.30 11.31
N GLY A 89 2.27 3.19 10.38
CA GLY A 89 1.30 2.11 10.32
C GLY A 89 1.00 1.70 8.88
N THR A 90 0.19 0.69 8.72
CA THR A 90 -0.33 0.17 7.45
C THR A 90 -1.77 0.60 7.24
#